data_9370fdfd25dcaa84b640c90de5fa4082
#
_entry.id   9370fdfd25dcaa84b640c90de5fa4082
#
_cell.length_a   1.000
_cell.length_b   1.000
_cell.length_c   1.000
_cell.angle_alpha   90.00
_cell.angle_beta   90.00
_cell.angle_gamma   90.00
#
_symmetry.space_group_name_H-M   'P 1'
#
loop_
_entity.id
_entity.type
_entity.pdbx_description
1 polymer ?
#
loop_
_entity_poly.entity_id
_entity_poly.type
_entity_poly.pdbx_seq_one_letter_code
_entity_poly.pdbx_strand_id
1 'polypeptide(L)'
;MKIGMILDAPFPDDARVSNECDELIKRGHEIFLFCLSYRQKFKKKEVHNGINIRRYFCSKLLYKSSALANDLPFYNMKMKQKIKHFVKIHNLKYLHIHDIQIASAAIQISEDLDLKFTLDLHENRPEIMKYYKHVNSFFGKLLINPRRWKVAEENFIKKAGKVITVTKEAKKNY
;
A
#
# COMPACT_ATOMS: atom_id res chain seq x y z
N MET A 1 -20.27 5.04 2.32
CA MET A 1 -19.40 4.67 3.47
C MET A 1 -18.06 5.38 3.35
N LYS A 2 -17.29 5.49 4.47
CA LYS A 2 -15.91 6.01 4.43
C LYS A 2 -14.94 4.89 4.08
N ILE A 3 -14.12 5.10 3.04
CA ILE A 3 -13.10 4.15 2.59
C ILE A 3 -11.74 4.82 2.71
N GLY A 4 -10.81 4.16 3.38
CA GLY A 4 -9.41 4.55 3.46
C GLY A 4 -8.59 3.84 2.39
N MET A 5 -8.08 4.56 1.41
CA MET A 5 -7.15 4.02 0.41
C MET A 5 -5.71 4.23 0.90
N ILE A 6 -4.90 3.18 0.86
CA ILE A 6 -3.52 3.19 1.35
C ILE A 6 -2.59 2.99 0.15
N LEU A 7 -1.82 4.03 -0.17
CA LEU A 7 -0.89 4.06 -1.30
C LEU A 7 0.53 4.38 -0.81
N ASP A 8 1.52 3.57 -1.18
CA ASP A 8 2.93 3.79 -0.82
C ASP A 8 3.71 4.67 -1.81
N ALA A 9 3.00 5.39 -2.66
CA ALA A 9 3.52 6.27 -3.70
C ALA A 9 2.97 7.70 -3.55
N PRO A 10 3.55 8.70 -4.24
CA PRO A 10 2.95 10.03 -4.38
C PRO A 10 1.64 9.98 -5.17
N PHE A 11 0.75 10.93 -4.88
CA PHE A 11 -0.51 11.13 -5.58
C PHE A 11 -0.63 12.63 -5.95
N PRO A 12 -1.16 13.00 -7.14
CA PRO A 12 -2.07 12.24 -8.04
C PRO A 12 -1.42 11.52 -9.24
N ASP A 13 -0.14 11.23 -9.20
CA ASP A 13 0.59 10.67 -10.36
C ASP A 13 0.15 9.24 -10.75
N ASP A 14 -0.70 8.57 -9.96
CA ASP A 14 -1.23 7.23 -10.22
C ASP A 14 -2.67 7.32 -10.79
N ALA A 15 -2.76 7.21 -12.12
CA ALA A 15 -4.05 7.28 -12.82
C ALA A 15 -5.01 6.14 -12.44
N ARG A 16 -4.49 4.96 -12.08
CA ARG A 16 -5.31 3.82 -11.65
C ARG A 16 -6.02 4.13 -10.34
N VAL A 17 -5.27 4.58 -9.34
CA VAL A 17 -5.85 4.96 -8.03
C VAL A 17 -6.83 6.12 -8.20
N SER A 18 -6.55 7.09 -9.10
CA SER A 18 -7.47 8.17 -9.41
C SER A 18 -8.79 7.64 -9.97
N ASN A 19 -8.75 6.74 -10.97
CA ASN A 19 -9.94 6.16 -11.57
C ASN A 19 -10.76 5.35 -10.56
N GLU A 20 -10.11 4.58 -9.69
CA GLU A 20 -10.79 3.83 -8.63
C GLU A 20 -11.47 4.75 -7.62
N CYS A 21 -10.80 5.83 -7.20
CA CYS A 21 -11.39 6.86 -6.35
C CYS A 21 -12.63 7.46 -6.99
N ASP A 22 -12.55 7.85 -8.27
CA ASP A 22 -13.64 8.47 -9.02
C ASP A 22 -14.87 7.53 -9.09
N GLU A 23 -14.64 6.25 -9.37
CA GLU A 23 -15.74 5.26 -9.43
C GLU A 23 -16.38 5.02 -8.05
N LEU A 24 -15.59 4.99 -6.99
CA LEU A 24 -16.12 4.85 -5.63
C LEU A 24 -16.91 6.11 -5.19
N ILE A 25 -16.43 7.29 -5.55
CA ILE A 25 -17.13 8.57 -5.28
C ILE A 25 -18.47 8.61 -6.03
N LYS A 26 -18.50 8.24 -7.32
CA LYS A 26 -19.75 8.16 -8.11
C LYS A 26 -20.77 7.22 -7.48
N ARG A 27 -20.33 6.20 -6.76
CA ARG A 27 -21.20 5.27 -6.02
C ARG A 27 -21.57 5.74 -4.61
N GLY A 28 -21.27 7.00 -4.27
CA GLY A 28 -21.63 7.62 -3.01
C GLY A 28 -20.75 7.25 -1.82
N HIS A 29 -19.48 6.83 -2.08
CA HIS A 29 -18.50 6.62 -1.02
C HIS A 29 -17.70 7.89 -0.77
N GLU A 30 -17.31 8.10 0.48
CA GLU A 30 -16.38 9.17 0.90
C GLU A 30 -14.96 8.59 0.96
N ILE A 31 -14.07 9.13 0.13
CA ILE A 31 -12.72 8.60 -0.05
C ILE A 31 -11.70 9.43 0.73
N PHE A 32 -10.91 8.73 1.54
CA PHE A 32 -9.76 9.24 2.24
C PHE A 32 -8.52 8.52 1.71
N LEU A 33 -7.56 9.27 1.17
CA LEU A 33 -6.34 8.71 0.60
C LEU A 33 -5.14 9.01 1.48
N PHE A 34 -4.55 7.95 2.04
CA PHE A 34 -3.20 7.97 2.58
C PHE A 34 -2.21 7.80 1.42
N CYS A 35 -1.26 8.73 1.27
CA CYS A 35 -0.19 8.58 0.30
C CYS A 35 1.14 9.08 0.87
N LEU A 36 2.24 8.64 0.28
CA LEU A 36 3.57 9.07 0.66
C LEU A 36 3.99 10.34 -0.08
N SER A 37 4.83 11.13 0.52
CA SER A 37 5.48 12.27 -0.12
C SER A 37 6.97 12.23 0.19
N TYR A 38 7.78 12.31 -0.86
CA TYR A 38 9.26 12.36 -0.75
C TYR A 38 9.78 13.80 -0.68
N ARG A 39 8.88 14.78 -0.82
CA ARG A 39 9.19 16.21 -0.78
C ARG A 39 8.36 16.88 0.31
N GLN A 40 8.98 17.70 1.14
CA GLN A 40 8.28 18.45 2.20
C GLN A 40 7.39 19.60 1.66
N LYS A 41 7.56 20.00 0.40
CA LYS A 41 6.84 21.11 -0.24
C LYS A 41 5.35 20.84 -0.49
N PHE A 42 4.90 19.59 -0.50
CA PHE A 42 3.49 19.29 -0.73
C PHE A 42 2.64 19.54 0.51
N LYS A 43 1.42 20.04 0.28
CA LYS A 43 0.43 20.22 1.34
C LYS A 43 0.17 18.85 2.02
N LYS A 44 0.23 18.83 3.35
CA LYS A 44 -0.03 17.61 4.13
C LYS A 44 -1.47 17.13 4.00
N LYS A 45 -2.41 18.05 3.79
CA LYS A 45 -3.85 17.78 3.60
C LYS A 45 -4.33 18.57 2.39
N GLU A 46 -5.16 17.94 1.58
CA GLU A 46 -5.73 18.53 0.39
C GLU A 46 -7.00 17.78 0.01
N VAL A 47 -7.95 18.47 -0.60
CA VAL A 47 -9.06 17.84 -1.32
C VAL A 47 -8.80 18.03 -2.81
N HIS A 48 -8.80 16.93 -3.54
CA HIS A 48 -8.59 16.92 -5.00
C HIS A 48 -9.65 16.01 -5.63
N ASN A 49 -10.48 16.55 -6.51
CA ASN A 49 -11.58 15.81 -7.18
C ASN A 49 -12.46 15.01 -6.20
N GLY A 50 -12.79 15.58 -5.04
CA GLY A 50 -13.61 14.90 -4.02
C GLY A 50 -12.84 13.90 -3.14
N ILE A 51 -11.55 13.68 -3.39
CA ILE A 51 -10.69 12.79 -2.62
C ILE A 51 -10.06 13.57 -1.47
N ASN A 52 -10.25 13.13 -0.24
CA ASN A 52 -9.61 13.70 0.95
C ASN A 52 -8.19 13.12 1.08
N ILE A 53 -7.19 13.83 0.58
CA ILE A 53 -5.80 13.39 0.55
C ILE A 53 -5.09 13.75 1.85
N ARG A 54 -4.35 12.80 2.40
CA ARG A 54 -3.42 13.02 3.48
C ARG A 54 -2.04 12.46 3.14
N ARG A 55 -1.08 13.36 2.97
CA ARG A 55 0.31 13.01 2.63
C ARG A 55 1.15 12.83 3.88
N TYR A 56 1.91 11.75 3.89
CA TYR A 56 2.87 11.46 4.95
C TYR A 56 4.29 11.52 4.38
N PHE A 57 5.12 12.36 4.99
CA PHE A 57 6.50 12.44 4.58
C PHE A 57 7.21 11.10 4.81
N CYS A 58 7.91 10.63 3.77
CA CYS A 58 8.76 9.46 3.78
C CYS A 58 10.11 9.83 3.16
N SER A 59 11.19 9.74 3.92
CA SER A 59 12.52 9.98 3.36
C SER A 59 12.85 8.90 2.33
N LYS A 60 13.68 9.25 1.34
CA LYS A 60 14.12 8.29 0.32
C LYS A 60 14.81 7.06 0.93
N LEU A 61 15.54 7.26 2.05
CA LEU A 61 16.19 6.15 2.76
C LEU A 61 15.17 5.21 3.38
N LEU A 62 14.14 5.76 4.07
CA LEU A 62 13.05 4.97 4.63
C LEU A 62 12.26 4.24 3.53
N TYR A 63 12.00 4.89 2.40
CA TYR A 63 11.33 4.24 1.27
C TYR A 63 12.16 3.08 0.71
N LYS A 64 13.47 3.28 0.52
CA LYS A 64 14.37 2.19 0.07
C LYS A 64 14.36 0.99 1.02
N SER A 65 14.15 1.21 2.33
CA SER A 65 14.05 0.11 3.30
C SER A 65 12.75 -0.70 3.15
N SER A 66 11.76 -0.24 2.37
CA SER A 66 10.54 -1.02 2.08
C SER A 66 10.83 -2.32 1.35
N ALA A 67 11.91 -2.37 0.54
CA ALA A 67 12.35 -3.61 -0.11
C ALA A 67 12.76 -4.70 0.90
N LEU A 68 13.07 -4.31 2.13
CA LEU A 68 13.42 -5.19 3.25
C LEU A 68 12.30 -5.30 4.30
N ALA A 69 11.09 -4.87 3.97
CA ALA A 69 10.00 -4.79 4.94
C ALA A 69 9.60 -6.15 5.54
N ASN A 70 9.87 -7.25 4.82
CA ASN A 70 9.63 -8.61 5.33
C ASN A 70 10.79 -9.15 6.17
N ASP A 71 11.96 -8.51 6.14
CA ASP A 71 13.16 -8.95 6.83
C ASP A 71 13.50 -8.02 8.01
N LEU A 72 13.22 -6.72 7.86
CA LEU A 72 13.53 -5.70 8.85
C LEU A 72 12.26 -4.90 9.24
N PRO A 73 11.99 -4.71 10.53
CA PRO A 73 10.73 -4.14 10.99
C PRO A 73 10.60 -2.62 10.81
N PHE A 74 11.70 -1.90 10.51
CA PHE A 74 11.75 -0.43 10.58
C PHE A 74 10.71 0.26 9.69
N TYR A 75 10.59 -0.16 8.43
CA TYR A 75 9.61 0.40 7.50
C TYR A 75 8.18 0.17 8.02
N ASN A 76 7.86 -1.09 8.34
CA ASN A 76 6.54 -1.47 8.82
C ASN A 76 6.17 -0.75 10.10
N MET A 77 7.06 -0.63 11.09
CA MET A 77 6.81 0.10 12.34
C MET A 77 6.44 1.57 12.08
N LYS A 78 7.18 2.25 11.19
CA LYS A 78 6.90 3.65 10.83
C LYS A 78 5.59 3.78 10.06
N MET A 79 5.30 2.87 9.14
CA MET A 79 4.04 2.90 8.37
C MET A 79 2.85 2.56 9.26
N LYS A 80 2.95 1.57 10.16
CA LYS A 80 1.90 1.26 11.15
C LYS A 80 1.48 2.50 11.95
N GLN A 81 2.44 3.25 12.48
CA GLN A 81 2.13 4.46 13.26
C GLN A 81 1.36 5.49 12.42
N LYS A 82 1.78 5.70 11.18
CA LYS A 82 1.15 6.66 10.25
C LYS A 82 -0.25 6.20 9.82
N ILE A 83 -0.41 4.91 9.47
CA ILE A 83 -1.68 4.32 9.06
C ILE A 83 -2.66 4.31 10.25
N LYS A 84 -2.23 3.90 11.44
CA LYS A 84 -3.06 3.94 12.66
C LYS A 84 -3.59 5.34 12.95
N HIS A 85 -2.72 6.34 12.86
CA HIS A 85 -3.13 7.73 12.99
C HIS A 85 -4.16 8.13 11.94
N PHE A 86 -3.92 7.80 10.66
CA PHE A 86 -4.81 8.08 9.55
C PHE A 86 -6.20 7.44 9.74
N VAL A 87 -6.25 6.17 10.09
CA VAL A 87 -7.50 5.44 10.34
C VAL A 87 -8.31 6.10 11.46
N LYS A 88 -7.65 6.44 12.58
CA LYS A 88 -8.30 7.02 13.75
C LYS A 88 -8.88 8.39 13.49
N ILE A 89 -8.13 9.31 12.86
CA ILE A 89 -8.59 10.69 12.63
C ILE A 89 -9.75 10.79 11.65
N HIS A 90 -9.91 9.81 10.76
CA HIS A 90 -11.00 9.76 9.79
C HIS A 90 -12.12 8.78 10.17
N ASN A 91 -11.96 8.07 11.30
CA ASN A 91 -12.90 7.05 11.78
C ASN A 91 -13.23 6.02 10.69
N LEU A 92 -12.18 5.47 10.06
CA LEU A 92 -12.32 4.52 8.97
C LEU A 92 -12.69 3.14 9.49
N LYS A 93 -13.53 2.41 8.73
CA LYS A 93 -13.95 1.04 9.01
C LYS A 93 -13.59 0.07 7.88
N TYR A 94 -13.08 0.60 6.78
CA TYR A 94 -12.70 -0.17 5.60
C TYR A 94 -11.43 0.40 4.97
N LEU A 95 -10.50 -0.48 4.62
CA LEU A 95 -9.28 -0.11 3.90
C LEU A 95 -9.24 -0.74 2.51
N HIS A 96 -8.70 0.00 1.55
CA HIS A 96 -8.29 -0.47 0.25
C HIS A 96 -6.78 -0.28 0.15
N ILE A 97 -6.05 -1.38 0.11
CA ILE A 97 -4.59 -1.40 0.23
C ILE A 97 -4.00 -1.66 -1.14
N HIS A 98 -3.24 -0.68 -1.65
CA HIS A 98 -2.53 -0.78 -2.91
C HIS A 98 -1.10 -1.23 -2.66
N ASP A 99 -0.70 -2.27 -3.36
CA ASP A 99 0.65 -2.83 -3.35
C ASP A 99 1.08 -3.58 -2.08
N ILE A 100 1.97 -4.55 -2.29
CA ILE A 100 2.43 -5.43 -1.22
C ILE A 100 3.45 -4.80 -0.26
N GLN A 101 4.14 -3.73 -0.67
CA GLN A 101 5.19 -3.13 0.17
C GLN A 101 4.64 -2.54 1.46
N ILE A 102 3.48 -1.88 1.39
CA ILE A 102 2.83 -1.28 2.55
C ILE A 102 1.79 -2.21 3.19
N ALA A 103 1.45 -3.30 2.49
CA ALA A 103 0.38 -4.21 2.90
C ALA A 103 0.59 -4.78 4.30
N SER A 104 1.82 -5.21 4.65
CA SER A 104 2.10 -5.75 5.98
C SER A 104 1.69 -4.79 7.10
N ALA A 105 2.06 -3.51 6.98
CA ALA A 105 1.73 -2.50 7.97
C ALA A 105 0.22 -2.20 8.02
N ALA A 106 -0.44 -2.13 6.85
CA ALA A 106 -1.87 -1.83 6.75
C ALA A 106 -2.74 -2.99 7.25
N ILE A 107 -2.39 -4.24 6.92
CA ILE A 107 -3.07 -5.45 7.37
C ILE A 107 -2.99 -5.59 8.89
N GLN A 108 -1.81 -5.40 9.50
CA GLN A 108 -1.67 -5.42 10.95
C GLN A 108 -2.54 -4.36 11.64
N ILE A 109 -2.67 -3.16 11.07
CA ILE A 109 -3.59 -2.15 11.60
C ILE A 109 -5.05 -2.55 11.40
N SER A 110 -5.37 -3.21 10.28
CA SER A 110 -6.72 -3.73 10.06
C SER A 110 -7.08 -4.79 11.10
N GLU A 111 -6.17 -5.70 11.42
CA GLU A 111 -6.34 -6.70 12.48
C GLU A 111 -6.45 -6.06 13.87
N ASP A 112 -5.54 -5.14 14.22
CA ASP A 112 -5.52 -4.44 15.52
C ASP A 112 -6.80 -3.63 15.79
N LEU A 113 -7.51 -3.17 14.75
CA LEU A 113 -8.69 -2.29 14.83
C LEU A 113 -9.97 -2.92 14.29
N ASP A 114 -9.97 -4.22 13.99
CA ASP A 114 -11.08 -4.97 13.41
C ASP A 114 -11.68 -4.29 12.16
N LEU A 115 -10.80 -3.98 11.20
CA LEU A 115 -11.19 -3.37 9.93
C LEU A 115 -11.24 -4.41 8.82
N LYS A 116 -12.27 -4.33 7.98
CA LYS A 116 -12.28 -5.09 6.71
C LYS A 116 -11.39 -4.40 5.69
N PHE A 117 -10.76 -5.18 4.82
CA PHE A 117 -9.95 -4.60 3.75
C PHE A 117 -10.02 -5.38 2.43
N THR A 118 -9.77 -4.64 1.36
CA THR A 118 -9.44 -5.16 0.03
C THR A 118 -7.94 -5.00 -0.20
N LEU A 119 -7.31 -6.02 -0.79
CA LEU A 119 -5.94 -5.95 -1.26
C LEU A 119 -5.93 -5.85 -2.79
N ASP A 120 -5.31 -4.79 -3.32
CA ASP A 120 -5.14 -4.58 -4.75
C ASP A 120 -3.70 -4.93 -5.17
N LEU A 121 -3.57 -5.98 -5.98
CA LEU A 121 -2.31 -6.51 -6.49
C LEU A 121 -2.25 -6.29 -8.01
N HIS A 122 -1.82 -5.10 -8.43
CA HIS A 122 -1.75 -4.78 -9.85
C HIS A 122 -0.43 -5.18 -10.51
N GLU A 123 0.56 -5.60 -9.74
CA GLU A 123 1.81 -6.16 -10.25
C GLU A 123 2.13 -7.46 -9.53
N ASN A 124 2.64 -8.45 -10.26
CA ASN A 124 3.28 -9.61 -9.64
C ASN A 124 4.67 -9.18 -9.12
N ARG A 125 4.65 -8.41 -8.03
CA ARG A 125 5.84 -7.76 -7.50
C ARG A 125 6.97 -8.75 -7.17
N PRO A 126 6.74 -9.92 -6.56
CA PRO A 126 7.78 -10.90 -6.33
C PRO A 126 8.51 -11.36 -7.60
N GLU A 127 7.77 -11.51 -8.71
CA GLU A 127 8.37 -11.87 -10.00
C GLU A 127 9.18 -10.71 -10.59
N ILE A 128 8.61 -9.50 -10.61
CA ILE A 128 9.25 -8.31 -11.16
C ILE A 128 10.54 -7.97 -10.39
N MET A 129 10.56 -8.17 -9.07
CA MET A 129 11.73 -7.94 -8.23
C MET A 129 12.96 -8.73 -8.69
N LYS A 130 12.79 -9.91 -9.29
CA LYS A 130 13.89 -10.72 -9.81
C LYS A 130 14.69 -10.01 -10.92
N TYR A 131 14.09 -9.04 -11.60
CA TYR A 131 14.69 -8.29 -12.71
C TYR A 131 15.28 -6.94 -12.28
N TYR A 132 15.09 -6.51 -11.04
CA TYR A 132 15.63 -5.24 -10.57
C TYR A 132 17.16 -5.30 -10.40
N LYS A 133 17.88 -4.34 -11.00
CA LYS A 133 19.34 -4.26 -10.92
C LYS A 133 19.86 -4.24 -9.48
N HIS A 134 19.18 -3.53 -8.57
CA HIS A 134 19.58 -3.46 -7.17
C HIS A 134 19.35 -4.77 -6.41
N VAL A 135 18.34 -5.57 -6.78
CA VAL A 135 18.10 -6.91 -6.22
C VAL A 135 19.19 -7.88 -6.71
N ASN A 136 19.61 -7.74 -7.97
CA ASN A 136 20.64 -8.59 -8.59
C ASN A 136 22.07 -8.18 -8.23
N SER A 137 22.29 -7.07 -7.51
CA SER A 137 23.61 -6.71 -6.97
C SER A 137 24.05 -7.69 -5.87
N PHE A 138 25.34 -7.73 -5.55
CA PHE A 138 25.89 -8.61 -4.52
C PHE A 138 25.17 -8.45 -3.17
N PHE A 139 25.01 -7.22 -2.70
CA PHE A 139 24.27 -6.92 -1.46
C PHE A 139 22.76 -7.13 -1.61
N GLY A 140 22.19 -6.87 -2.80
CA GLY A 140 20.78 -7.09 -3.06
C GLY A 140 20.36 -8.55 -2.94
N LYS A 141 21.15 -9.46 -3.53
CA LYS A 141 20.92 -10.92 -3.44
C LYS A 141 21.01 -11.45 -2.02
N LEU A 142 21.86 -10.84 -1.19
CA LEU A 142 22.00 -11.22 0.22
C LEU A 142 20.82 -10.73 1.08
N LEU A 143 20.33 -9.52 0.80
CA LEU A 143 19.36 -8.83 1.67
C LEU A 143 17.93 -8.96 1.20
N ILE A 144 17.68 -8.98 -0.12
CA ILE A 144 16.32 -8.98 -0.70
C ILE A 144 16.02 -10.37 -1.26
N ASN A 145 15.03 -11.05 -0.68
CA ASN A 145 14.66 -12.39 -1.12
C ASN A 145 13.24 -12.37 -1.76
N PRO A 146 13.12 -12.47 -3.10
CA PRO A 146 11.83 -12.51 -3.79
C PRO A 146 10.91 -13.65 -3.35
N ARG A 147 11.48 -14.80 -2.91
CA ARG A 147 10.68 -15.93 -2.40
C ARG A 147 9.97 -15.58 -1.09
N ARG A 148 10.62 -14.82 -0.20
CA ARG A 148 9.97 -14.35 1.04
C ARG A 148 8.82 -13.38 0.73
N TRP A 149 8.98 -12.54 -0.29
CA TRP A 149 7.91 -11.67 -0.77
C TRP A 149 6.73 -12.48 -1.32
N LYS A 150 6.98 -13.58 -2.05
CA LYS A 150 5.91 -14.46 -2.54
C LYS A 150 5.14 -15.10 -1.38
N VAL A 151 5.82 -15.62 -0.38
CA VAL A 151 5.19 -16.19 0.82
C VAL A 151 4.40 -15.11 1.59
N ALA A 152 4.92 -13.89 1.70
CA ALA A 152 4.21 -12.78 2.33
C ALA A 152 2.95 -12.41 1.54
N GLU A 153 3.02 -12.30 0.22
CA GLU A 153 1.88 -12.03 -0.66
C GLU A 153 0.78 -13.08 -0.48
N GLU A 154 1.10 -14.37 -0.50
CA GLU A 154 0.15 -15.45 -0.27
C GLU A 154 -0.53 -15.36 1.11
N ASN A 155 0.21 -14.97 2.14
CA ASN A 155 -0.34 -14.74 3.47
C ASN A 155 -1.26 -13.51 3.52
N PHE A 156 -0.93 -12.44 2.80
CA PHE A 156 -1.77 -11.25 2.71
C PHE A 156 -3.09 -11.54 1.99
N ILE A 157 -3.04 -12.33 0.91
CA ILE A 157 -4.20 -12.77 0.16
C ILE A 157 -5.16 -13.58 1.04
N LYS A 158 -4.64 -14.51 1.84
CA LYS A 158 -5.46 -15.33 2.77
C LYS A 158 -6.18 -14.49 3.83
N LYS A 159 -5.62 -13.35 4.21
CA LYS A 159 -6.20 -12.43 5.21
C LYS A 159 -7.17 -11.41 4.60
N ALA A 160 -7.09 -11.17 3.30
CA ALA A 160 -7.91 -10.19 2.63
C ALA A 160 -9.37 -10.64 2.47
N GLY A 161 -10.31 -9.77 2.77
CA GLY A 161 -11.73 -10.02 2.49
C GLY A 161 -12.04 -10.07 0.99
N LYS A 162 -11.27 -9.29 0.20
CA LYS A 162 -11.32 -9.26 -1.27
C LYS A 162 -9.92 -8.99 -1.81
N VAL A 163 -9.61 -9.59 -2.97
CA VAL A 163 -8.38 -9.35 -3.71
C VAL A 163 -8.74 -8.87 -5.12
N ILE A 164 -8.08 -7.81 -5.57
CA ILE A 164 -8.18 -7.29 -6.93
C ILE A 164 -6.86 -7.60 -7.63
N THR A 165 -6.94 -8.08 -8.87
CA THR A 165 -5.80 -8.34 -9.73
C THR A 165 -6.07 -7.81 -11.13
N VAL A 166 -5.03 -7.36 -11.85
CA VAL A 166 -5.19 -6.72 -13.17
C VAL A 166 -5.45 -7.68 -14.30
N THR A 167 -5.06 -8.95 -14.19
CA THR A 167 -5.20 -9.91 -15.28
C THR A 167 -5.86 -11.22 -14.82
N LYS A 168 -6.51 -11.91 -15.80
CA LYS A 168 -7.08 -13.24 -15.56
C LYS A 168 -6.00 -14.28 -15.23
N GLU A 169 -4.80 -14.11 -15.80
CA GLU A 169 -3.63 -14.94 -15.52
C GLU A 169 -3.15 -14.76 -14.08
N ALA A 170 -3.09 -13.53 -13.59
CA ALA A 170 -2.78 -13.27 -12.18
C ALA A 170 -3.78 -13.95 -11.25
N LYS A 171 -5.07 -13.92 -11.60
CA LYS A 171 -6.13 -14.58 -10.81
C LYS A 171 -5.94 -16.11 -10.70
N LYS A 172 -5.31 -16.75 -11.68
CA LYS A 172 -5.04 -18.20 -11.65
C LYS A 172 -3.89 -18.59 -10.73
N ASN A 173 -3.05 -17.61 -10.37
CA ASN A 173 -1.87 -17.82 -9.53
C ASN A 173 -2.17 -17.62 -8.02
N TYR A 174 -3.40 -17.27 -7.71
CA TYR A 174 -3.94 -17.05 -6.37
C TYR A 174 -5.23 -17.88 -6.13
#